data_249a2b5de3a45602e6e50207954c11c3
#
_entry.id   249a2b5de3a45602e6e50207954c11c3
#
_cell.length_a   1.000
_cell.length_b   1.000
_cell.length_c   1.000
_cell.angle_alpha   90.00
_cell.angle_beta   90.00
_cell.angle_gamma   90.00
#
_symmetry.space_group_name_H-M   'P 1'
#
loop_
_entity.id
_entity.type
_entity.pdbx_description
1 polymer ?
#
loop_
_entity_poly.entity_id
_entity_poly.type
_entity_poly.pdbx_seq_one_letter_code
_entity_poly.pdbx_strand_id
1 'polypeptide(L)'
;MALPVYYDKDIDLGVIQSLQVGIIGYGAQGEAQALNLRDSKVKVRIGLYQGSLSVSKAKKEGFEVLGVKELVQQSDVIMALLPDELHKEVLEKEVIPFLKEGQIIGFAHGFSVHFNQVVLPKGVGAILVAPKGPGSTLREEYLKNKGLYHLIAIEQESSKYNAKAVALSYAKAMGGGRMGVLETSFKEECESDLFGEQAVLCGGLEAIVRMGFETLIKAGYPEELAYFECVHEVKLVADLLHYKGVEGLRKHISNTAEFGAIKAREPMGNLLEKRMQKILKKIQNGSFAKDFLLEKSLNYPRLNTERKALKETKIEQIGEILRAPFNHKK
;
A
#
# COMPACT_ATOMS: atom_id res chain seq x y z
N MET A 1 -3.20 15.21 18.65
CA MET A 1 -4.39 14.51 19.20
C MET A 1 -4.37 13.07 18.67
N ALA A 2 -4.89 12.11 19.44
CA ALA A 2 -5.05 10.74 18.95
C ALA A 2 -6.11 10.70 17.83
N LEU A 3 -5.87 9.90 16.77
CA LEU A 3 -6.84 9.73 15.71
C LEU A 3 -8.07 8.96 16.24
N PRO A 4 -9.29 9.26 15.77
CA PRO A 4 -10.46 8.43 16.04
C PRO A 4 -10.24 7.02 15.48
N VAL A 5 -10.63 5.99 16.26
CA VAL A 5 -10.50 4.57 15.88
C VAL A 5 -11.87 3.90 15.97
N TYR A 6 -12.23 3.18 14.92
CA TYR A 6 -13.50 2.44 14.82
C TYR A 6 -13.23 0.94 14.67
N TYR A 7 -14.00 0.15 15.39
CA TYR A 7 -13.94 -1.31 15.36
C TYR A 7 -15.24 -1.89 14.75
N ASP A 8 -15.28 -3.19 14.51
CA ASP A 8 -16.44 -3.88 13.92
C ASP A 8 -17.79 -3.53 14.58
N LYS A 9 -17.80 -3.35 15.89
CA LYS A 9 -19.02 -3.00 16.65
C LYS A 9 -19.52 -1.57 16.36
N ASP A 10 -18.65 -0.68 15.90
CA ASP A 10 -18.93 0.72 15.65
C ASP A 10 -19.34 0.99 14.18
N ILE A 11 -19.27 -0.03 13.31
CA ILE A 11 -19.42 0.11 11.87
C ILE A 11 -20.58 -0.75 11.37
N ASP A 12 -21.51 -0.15 10.64
CA ASP A 12 -22.58 -0.86 9.95
C ASP A 12 -22.12 -1.40 8.59
N LEU A 13 -22.05 -2.72 8.46
CA LEU A 13 -21.70 -3.39 7.19
C LEU A 13 -22.82 -3.27 6.15
N GLY A 14 -24.07 -3.11 6.58
CA GLY A 14 -25.24 -3.01 5.69
C GLY A 14 -25.16 -1.83 4.72
N VAL A 15 -24.45 -0.76 5.09
CA VAL A 15 -24.26 0.42 4.23
C VAL A 15 -23.65 0.02 2.90
N ILE A 16 -22.48 -0.64 2.90
CA ILE A 16 -21.79 -1.00 1.64
C ILE A 16 -22.45 -2.19 0.94
N GLN A 17 -23.09 -3.10 1.69
CA GLN A 17 -23.82 -4.23 1.11
C GLN A 17 -25.04 -3.80 0.30
N SER A 18 -25.62 -2.65 0.60
CA SER A 18 -26.77 -2.08 -0.12
C SER A 18 -26.36 -1.42 -1.46
N LEU A 19 -25.08 -1.14 -1.67
CA LEU A 19 -24.53 -0.40 -2.78
C LEU A 19 -23.87 -1.31 -3.82
N GLN A 20 -23.84 -0.82 -5.08
CA GLN A 20 -23.05 -1.44 -6.15
C GLN A 20 -21.65 -0.84 -6.14
N VAL A 21 -20.65 -1.66 -5.85
CA VAL A 21 -19.23 -1.27 -5.88
C VAL A 21 -18.61 -1.62 -7.22
N GLY A 22 -18.00 -0.66 -7.88
CA GLY A 22 -17.14 -0.83 -9.04
C GLY A 22 -15.67 -0.67 -8.65
N ILE A 23 -14.81 -1.61 -9.04
CA ILE A 23 -13.36 -1.51 -8.83
C ILE A 23 -12.68 -1.33 -10.18
N ILE A 24 -11.97 -0.22 -10.36
CA ILE A 24 -11.15 0.04 -11.55
C ILE A 24 -9.73 -0.44 -11.28
N GLY A 25 -9.28 -1.44 -12.05
CA GLY A 25 -8.00 -2.11 -11.85
C GLY A 25 -8.12 -3.43 -11.09
N TYR A 26 -7.29 -4.42 -11.47
CA TYR A 26 -7.28 -5.76 -10.88
C TYR A 26 -5.84 -6.23 -10.67
N GLY A 27 -5.01 -5.34 -10.10
CA GLY A 27 -3.69 -5.62 -9.57
C GLY A 27 -3.77 -6.18 -8.15
N ALA A 28 -2.66 -6.20 -7.42
CA ALA A 28 -2.58 -6.79 -6.08
C ALA A 28 -3.64 -6.25 -5.10
N GLN A 29 -3.85 -4.93 -5.05
CA GLN A 29 -4.90 -4.33 -4.21
C GLN A 29 -6.29 -4.57 -4.77
N GLY A 30 -6.50 -4.36 -6.09
CA GLY A 30 -7.81 -4.53 -6.71
C GLY A 30 -8.37 -5.94 -6.55
N GLU A 31 -7.54 -6.96 -6.75
CA GLU A 31 -7.88 -8.36 -6.53
C GLU A 31 -8.24 -8.65 -5.06
N ALA A 32 -7.35 -8.31 -4.14
CA ALA A 32 -7.54 -8.60 -2.73
C ALA A 32 -8.80 -7.91 -2.17
N GLN A 33 -9.01 -6.64 -2.52
CA GLN A 33 -10.18 -5.88 -2.10
C GLN A 33 -11.47 -6.45 -2.71
N ALA A 34 -11.48 -6.75 -4.02
CA ALA A 34 -12.64 -7.34 -4.67
C ALA A 34 -13.06 -8.67 -4.03
N LEU A 35 -12.09 -9.55 -3.76
CA LEU A 35 -12.35 -10.85 -3.14
C LEU A 35 -12.91 -10.71 -1.71
N ASN A 36 -12.32 -9.83 -0.89
CA ASN A 36 -12.77 -9.61 0.49
C ASN A 36 -14.18 -9.00 0.54
N LEU A 37 -14.47 -8.03 -0.33
CA LEU A 37 -15.79 -7.44 -0.46
C LEU A 37 -16.84 -8.47 -0.87
N ARG A 38 -16.55 -9.29 -1.88
CA ARG A 38 -17.45 -10.36 -2.33
C ARG A 38 -17.73 -11.36 -1.19
N ASP A 39 -16.69 -11.79 -0.47
CA ASP A 39 -16.84 -12.73 0.64
C ASP A 39 -17.61 -12.10 1.82
N SER A 40 -17.58 -10.78 1.92
CA SER A 40 -18.43 -9.96 2.83
C SER A 40 -19.82 -9.66 2.27
N LYS A 41 -20.26 -10.32 1.17
CA LYS A 41 -21.58 -10.17 0.54
C LYS A 41 -21.85 -8.78 -0.07
N VAL A 42 -20.82 -8.06 -0.45
CA VAL A 42 -20.94 -6.80 -1.20
C VAL A 42 -21.06 -7.11 -2.69
N LYS A 43 -21.89 -6.35 -3.40
CA LYS A 43 -22.03 -6.44 -4.86
C LYS A 43 -20.82 -5.76 -5.53
N VAL A 44 -19.97 -6.54 -6.21
CA VAL A 44 -18.73 -6.04 -6.82
C VAL A 44 -18.70 -6.32 -8.31
N ARG A 45 -18.29 -5.33 -9.09
CA ARG A 45 -17.95 -5.42 -10.52
C ARG A 45 -16.55 -4.89 -10.75
N ILE A 46 -15.88 -5.38 -11.79
CA ILE A 46 -14.51 -4.99 -12.12
C ILE A 46 -14.49 -4.20 -13.42
N GLY A 47 -13.86 -3.03 -13.41
CA GLY A 47 -13.64 -2.18 -14.58
C GLY A 47 -12.23 -2.33 -15.11
N LEU A 48 -12.09 -2.77 -16.37
CA LEU A 48 -10.79 -2.93 -17.02
C LEU A 48 -10.83 -2.35 -18.44
N TYR A 49 -9.68 -1.85 -18.89
CA TYR A 49 -9.53 -1.43 -20.27
C TYR A 49 -9.53 -2.64 -21.22
N GLN A 50 -9.91 -2.43 -22.47
CA GLN A 50 -9.91 -3.46 -23.48
C GLN A 50 -8.49 -4.01 -23.71
N GLY A 51 -8.33 -5.33 -23.64
CA GLY A 51 -7.02 -5.98 -23.77
C GLY A 51 -6.21 -6.13 -22.47
N SER A 52 -6.77 -5.75 -21.33
CA SER A 52 -6.11 -5.97 -20.03
C SER A 52 -5.90 -7.47 -19.77
N LEU A 53 -4.69 -7.84 -19.39
CA LEU A 53 -4.33 -9.23 -19.04
C LEU A 53 -5.09 -9.74 -17.82
N SER A 54 -5.61 -8.85 -16.97
CA SER A 54 -6.34 -9.21 -15.76
C SER A 54 -7.80 -9.65 -16.02
N VAL A 55 -8.33 -9.43 -17.23
CA VAL A 55 -9.73 -9.81 -17.58
C VAL A 55 -9.99 -11.29 -17.35
N SER A 56 -9.10 -12.16 -17.86
CA SER A 56 -9.26 -13.61 -17.72
C SER A 56 -9.24 -14.05 -16.27
N LYS A 57 -8.37 -13.45 -15.45
CA LYS A 57 -8.24 -13.73 -14.01
C LYS A 57 -9.50 -13.31 -13.26
N ALA A 58 -9.97 -12.08 -13.43
CA ALA A 58 -11.16 -11.57 -12.76
C ALA A 58 -12.41 -12.40 -13.11
N LYS A 59 -12.59 -12.77 -14.39
CA LYS A 59 -13.69 -13.64 -14.82
C LYS A 59 -13.62 -15.05 -14.23
N LYS A 60 -12.42 -15.65 -14.17
CA LYS A 60 -12.21 -16.98 -13.56
C LYS A 60 -12.56 -16.95 -12.06
N GLU A 61 -12.34 -15.84 -11.39
CA GLU A 61 -12.68 -15.65 -9.99
C GLU A 61 -14.16 -15.26 -9.77
N GLY A 62 -14.97 -15.25 -10.84
CA GLY A 62 -16.43 -15.09 -10.78
C GLY A 62 -16.91 -13.64 -10.81
N PHE A 63 -16.08 -12.66 -11.18
CA PHE A 63 -16.51 -11.28 -11.30
C PHE A 63 -17.07 -10.95 -12.69
N GLU A 64 -18.10 -10.11 -12.71
CA GLU A 64 -18.53 -9.41 -13.92
C GLU A 64 -17.49 -8.35 -14.28
N VAL A 65 -16.96 -8.40 -15.51
CA VAL A 65 -15.93 -7.47 -15.99
C VAL A 65 -16.52 -6.60 -17.08
N LEU A 66 -16.48 -5.29 -16.85
CA LEU A 66 -17.02 -4.24 -17.72
C LEU A 66 -15.90 -3.34 -18.23
N GLY A 67 -16.18 -2.54 -19.25
CA GLY A 67 -15.38 -1.37 -19.59
C GLY A 67 -15.47 -0.30 -18.49
N VAL A 68 -14.44 0.51 -18.34
CA VAL A 68 -14.37 1.52 -17.25
C VAL A 68 -15.58 2.44 -17.26
N LYS A 69 -15.93 3.01 -18.41
CA LYS A 69 -17.11 3.88 -18.58
C LYS A 69 -18.41 3.20 -18.13
N GLU A 70 -18.64 1.98 -18.57
CA GLU A 70 -19.85 1.24 -18.24
C GLU A 70 -19.92 0.93 -16.74
N LEU A 71 -18.79 0.52 -16.14
CA LEU A 71 -18.68 0.31 -14.70
C LEU A 71 -19.10 1.57 -13.93
N VAL A 72 -18.55 2.73 -14.28
CA VAL A 72 -18.84 4.01 -13.61
C VAL A 72 -20.33 4.31 -13.65
N GLN A 73 -20.98 4.12 -14.81
CA GLN A 73 -22.41 4.40 -14.98
C GLN A 73 -23.34 3.49 -14.17
N GLN A 74 -22.84 2.29 -13.79
CA GLN A 74 -23.61 1.24 -13.10
C GLN A 74 -23.21 1.07 -11.63
N SER A 75 -22.35 1.91 -11.08
CA SER A 75 -21.86 1.78 -9.70
C SER A 75 -22.31 2.95 -8.83
N ASP A 76 -22.54 2.72 -7.55
CA ASP A 76 -22.74 3.76 -6.53
C ASP A 76 -21.42 4.24 -5.96
N VAL A 77 -20.48 3.30 -5.76
CA VAL A 77 -19.13 3.54 -5.25
C VAL A 77 -18.12 3.02 -6.26
N ILE A 78 -17.17 3.86 -6.67
CA ILE A 78 -16.13 3.53 -7.63
C ILE A 78 -14.77 3.61 -6.95
N MET A 79 -14.08 2.49 -6.77
CA MET A 79 -12.72 2.45 -6.22
C MET A 79 -11.69 2.47 -7.34
N ALA A 80 -10.87 3.52 -7.37
CA ALA A 80 -9.75 3.66 -8.32
C ALA A 80 -8.51 2.95 -7.75
N LEU A 81 -8.32 1.69 -8.13
CA LEU A 81 -7.20 0.84 -7.68
C LEU A 81 -6.20 0.61 -8.82
N LEU A 82 -5.88 1.69 -9.50
CA LEU A 82 -4.86 1.79 -10.55
C LEU A 82 -3.54 2.27 -9.94
N PRO A 83 -2.40 2.11 -10.64
CA PRO A 83 -1.17 2.83 -10.30
C PRO A 83 -1.39 4.35 -10.26
N ASP A 84 -0.84 5.02 -9.25
CA ASP A 84 -1.08 6.46 -9.00
C ASP A 84 -0.77 7.35 -10.18
N GLU A 85 0.29 7.03 -10.91
CA GLU A 85 0.72 7.78 -12.11
C GLU A 85 -0.22 7.66 -13.31
N LEU A 86 -1.19 6.73 -13.27
CA LEU A 86 -2.22 6.56 -14.28
C LEU A 86 -3.54 7.23 -13.90
N HIS A 87 -3.72 7.59 -12.63
CA HIS A 87 -4.98 8.15 -12.15
C HIS A 87 -5.42 9.35 -12.96
N LYS A 88 -4.53 10.35 -13.15
CA LYS A 88 -4.89 11.55 -13.91
C LYS A 88 -5.47 11.20 -15.27
N GLU A 89 -4.74 10.41 -16.04
CA GLU A 89 -5.13 10.08 -17.42
C GLU A 89 -6.44 9.29 -17.48
N VAL A 90 -6.56 8.23 -16.67
CA VAL A 90 -7.73 7.36 -16.70
C VAL A 90 -8.95 8.05 -16.10
N LEU A 91 -8.79 8.76 -14.98
CA LEU A 91 -9.93 9.41 -14.32
C LEU A 91 -10.47 10.58 -15.13
N GLU A 92 -9.61 11.41 -15.71
CA GLU A 92 -10.07 12.54 -16.55
C GLU A 92 -10.77 12.09 -17.85
N LYS A 93 -10.34 10.97 -18.45
CA LYS A 93 -10.87 10.51 -19.74
C LYS A 93 -12.04 9.54 -19.61
N GLU A 94 -11.96 8.61 -18.67
CA GLU A 94 -12.83 7.44 -18.63
C GLU A 94 -13.75 7.37 -17.40
N VAL A 95 -13.52 8.22 -16.38
CA VAL A 95 -14.30 8.19 -15.14
C VAL A 95 -15.07 9.49 -14.94
N ILE A 96 -14.38 10.61 -14.77
CA ILE A 96 -14.98 11.90 -14.40
C ILE A 96 -16.11 12.34 -15.36
N PRO A 97 -15.97 12.21 -16.70
CA PRO A 97 -17.04 12.59 -17.62
C PRO A 97 -18.32 11.77 -17.50
N PHE A 98 -18.27 10.63 -16.83
CA PHE A 98 -19.38 9.68 -16.69
C PHE A 98 -19.89 9.56 -15.25
N LEU A 99 -19.25 10.25 -14.30
CA LEU A 99 -19.73 10.34 -12.92
C LEU A 99 -21.08 11.04 -12.86
N LYS A 100 -21.93 10.54 -11.98
CA LYS A 100 -23.23 11.13 -11.67
C LYS A 100 -23.17 11.75 -10.28
N GLU A 101 -23.94 12.82 -10.10
CA GLU A 101 -24.15 13.41 -8.78
C GLU A 101 -24.62 12.34 -7.79
N GLY A 102 -24.09 12.37 -6.58
CA GLY A 102 -24.42 11.42 -5.54
C GLY A 102 -23.54 10.16 -5.51
N GLN A 103 -22.77 9.83 -6.57
CA GLN A 103 -21.81 8.72 -6.53
C GLN A 103 -20.63 9.05 -5.60
N ILE A 104 -19.88 8.02 -5.22
CA ILE A 104 -18.64 8.16 -4.45
C ILE A 104 -17.49 7.58 -5.26
N ILE A 105 -16.40 8.33 -5.38
CA ILE A 105 -15.11 7.82 -5.84
C ILE A 105 -14.19 7.60 -4.65
N GLY A 106 -13.52 6.45 -4.64
CA GLY A 106 -12.60 6.03 -3.57
C GLY A 106 -11.20 5.75 -4.07
N PHE A 107 -10.24 5.96 -3.20
CA PHE A 107 -8.82 5.76 -3.42
C PHE A 107 -8.23 4.88 -2.31
N ALA A 108 -7.18 4.12 -2.61
CA ALA A 108 -6.43 3.36 -1.61
C ALA A 108 -5.15 4.08 -1.16
N HIS A 109 -4.80 5.20 -1.80
CA HIS A 109 -3.68 6.07 -1.46
C HIS A 109 -4.04 7.53 -1.79
N GLY A 110 -3.54 8.46 -0.98
CA GLY A 110 -3.90 9.87 -1.10
C GLY A 110 -3.23 10.66 -2.23
N PHE A 111 -2.32 10.07 -3.00
CA PHE A 111 -1.44 10.74 -3.96
C PHE A 111 -2.17 11.66 -4.93
N SER A 112 -3.14 11.13 -5.65
CA SER A 112 -3.81 11.85 -6.75
C SER A 112 -4.64 13.03 -6.28
N VAL A 113 -5.24 12.93 -5.11
CA VAL A 113 -6.03 14.00 -4.49
C VAL A 113 -5.11 15.03 -3.83
N HIS A 114 -4.20 14.58 -2.97
CA HIS A 114 -3.29 15.46 -2.24
C HIS A 114 -2.40 16.33 -3.16
N PHE A 115 -1.89 15.76 -4.24
CA PHE A 115 -1.07 16.48 -5.22
C PHE A 115 -1.88 17.09 -6.38
N ASN A 116 -3.19 17.24 -6.22
CA ASN A 116 -4.09 17.90 -7.20
C ASN A 116 -3.96 17.35 -8.62
N GLN A 117 -3.75 16.03 -8.76
CA GLN A 117 -3.71 15.37 -10.06
C GLN A 117 -5.11 15.18 -10.63
N VAL A 118 -6.13 15.19 -9.77
CA VAL A 118 -7.53 14.97 -10.12
C VAL A 118 -8.41 16.01 -9.43
N VAL A 119 -9.34 16.59 -10.18
CA VAL A 119 -10.39 17.49 -9.67
C VAL A 119 -11.74 16.81 -9.84
N LEU A 120 -12.44 16.61 -8.75
CA LEU A 120 -13.73 15.91 -8.75
C LEU A 120 -14.91 16.87 -8.89
N PRO A 121 -16.01 16.45 -9.59
CA PRO A 121 -17.22 17.24 -9.71
C PRO A 121 -17.89 17.48 -8.35
N LYS A 122 -18.58 18.60 -8.23
CA LYS A 122 -19.42 18.87 -7.05
C LYS A 122 -20.52 17.81 -6.93
N GLY A 123 -20.87 17.46 -5.69
CA GLY A 123 -21.90 16.48 -5.40
C GLY A 123 -21.45 15.00 -5.51
N VAL A 124 -20.26 14.75 -6.03
CA VAL A 124 -19.61 13.42 -5.99
C VAL A 124 -18.79 13.32 -4.72
N GLY A 125 -18.98 12.27 -3.92
CA GLY A 125 -18.18 12.03 -2.73
C GLY A 125 -16.76 11.57 -3.08
N ALA A 126 -15.77 11.93 -2.26
CA ALA A 126 -14.39 11.48 -2.39
C ALA A 126 -13.90 10.88 -1.06
N ILE A 127 -13.58 9.61 -1.08
CA ILE A 127 -13.13 8.87 0.10
C ILE A 127 -11.77 8.22 -0.12
N LEU A 128 -11.03 8.07 0.95
CA LEU A 128 -9.86 7.22 1.02
C LEU A 128 -10.18 6.00 1.90
N VAL A 129 -9.80 4.81 1.45
CA VAL A 129 -9.80 3.60 2.27
C VAL A 129 -8.50 2.84 1.98
N ALA A 130 -7.52 3.02 2.86
CA ALA A 130 -6.15 2.53 2.71
C ALA A 130 -5.84 1.41 3.70
N PRO A 131 -5.83 0.13 3.28
CA PRO A 131 -5.32 -0.94 4.12
C PRO A 131 -3.81 -0.78 4.29
N LYS A 132 -3.31 -0.88 5.53
CA LYS A 132 -1.88 -0.71 5.82
C LYS A 132 -1.14 -2.04 5.67
N GLY A 133 -0.93 -2.42 4.41
CA GLY A 133 -0.17 -3.60 4.00
C GLY A 133 -0.41 -4.01 2.55
N PRO A 134 0.44 -4.89 2.00
CA PRO A 134 0.31 -5.42 0.65
C PRO A 134 -1.02 -6.15 0.41
N GLY A 135 -1.50 -6.15 -0.83
CA GLY A 135 -2.76 -6.83 -1.18
C GLY A 135 -2.77 -8.33 -0.85
N SER A 136 -1.66 -9.03 -1.04
CA SER A 136 -1.53 -10.45 -0.64
C SER A 136 -1.76 -10.65 0.85
N THR A 137 -1.13 -9.82 1.69
CA THR A 137 -1.30 -9.88 3.15
C THR A 137 -2.72 -9.50 3.56
N LEU A 138 -3.34 -8.49 2.90
CA LEU A 138 -4.74 -8.13 3.13
C LEU A 138 -5.66 -9.33 2.92
N ARG A 139 -5.47 -10.08 1.82
CA ARG A 139 -6.26 -11.28 1.53
C ARG A 139 -6.00 -12.41 2.51
N GLU A 140 -4.74 -12.72 2.80
CA GLU A 140 -4.34 -13.79 3.71
C GLU A 140 -4.88 -13.58 5.13
N GLU A 141 -4.75 -12.39 5.68
CA GLU A 141 -5.24 -12.08 7.03
C GLU A 141 -6.77 -12.07 7.10
N TYR A 142 -7.45 -11.64 6.03
CA TYR A 142 -8.90 -11.74 5.94
C TYR A 142 -9.38 -13.21 6.01
N LEU A 143 -8.73 -14.11 5.24
CA LEU A 143 -9.06 -15.54 5.21
C LEU A 143 -8.81 -16.23 6.57
N LYS A 144 -7.84 -15.75 7.35
CA LYS A 144 -7.57 -16.20 8.72
C LYS A 144 -8.56 -15.61 9.76
N ASN A 145 -9.60 -14.91 9.33
CA ASN A 145 -10.52 -14.15 10.17
C ASN A 145 -9.82 -13.09 11.04
N LYS A 146 -8.68 -12.59 10.56
CA LYS A 146 -7.96 -11.44 11.08
C LYS A 146 -8.19 -10.25 10.16
N GLY A 147 -7.37 -9.22 10.24
CA GLY A 147 -7.41 -8.06 9.37
C GLY A 147 -6.12 -7.26 9.43
N LEU A 148 -6.08 -6.18 8.67
CA LEU A 148 -5.05 -5.15 8.77
C LEU A 148 -5.68 -3.87 9.33
N TYR A 149 -4.87 -2.99 9.91
CA TYR A 149 -5.31 -1.63 10.17
C TYR A 149 -5.66 -0.94 8.86
N HIS A 150 -6.70 -0.12 8.88
CA HIS A 150 -7.09 0.70 7.75
C HIS A 150 -7.08 2.17 8.13
N LEU A 151 -6.71 3.02 7.18
CA LEU A 151 -6.96 4.45 7.29
C LEU A 151 -8.13 4.82 6.40
N ILE A 152 -8.99 5.73 6.88
CA ILE A 152 -10.02 6.37 6.07
C ILE A 152 -9.85 7.88 6.11
N ALA A 153 -10.22 8.53 5.02
CA ALA A 153 -10.37 9.98 4.97
C ALA A 153 -11.51 10.37 4.04
N ILE A 154 -12.10 11.53 4.29
CA ILE A 154 -13.13 12.13 3.47
C ILE A 154 -12.61 13.46 2.95
N GLU A 155 -12.49 13.60 1.63
CA GLU A 155 -12.11 14.87 0.99
C GLU A 155 -13.33 15.66 0.58
N GLN A 156 -14.37 14.98 0.10
CA GLN A 156 -15.60 15.60 -0.37
C GLN A 156 -16.79 14.73 -0.01
N GLU A 157 -17.85 15.36 0.52
CA GLU A 157 -19.11 14.68 0.80
C GLU A 157 -19.90 14.43 -0.49
N SER A 158 -20.66 13.33 -0.52
CA SER A 158 -21.61 13.05 -1.59
C SER A 158 -22.94 13.73 -1.31
N SER A 159 -23.63 14.17 -2.37
CA SER A 159 -24.98 14.73 -2.23
C SER A 159 -26.05 13.68 -1.86
N LYS A 160 -25.73 12.39 -1.94
CA LYS A 160 -26.68 11.29 -1.73
C LYS A 160 -26.30 10.38 -0.54
N TYR A 161 -25.03 10.09 -0.37
CA TYR A 161 -24.54 9.12 0.61
C TYR A 161 -23.68 9.81 1.67
N ASN A 162 -23.74 9.33 2.90
CA ASN A 162 -22.77 9.71 3.94
C ASN A 162 -21.41 9.08 3.61
N ALA A 163 -20.48 9.89 3.13
CA ALA A 163 -19.18 9.43 2.65
C ALA A 163 -18.39 8.68 3.74
N LYS A 164 -18.44 9.16 4.99
CA LYS A 164 -17.78 8.51 6.12
C LYS A 164 -18.38 7.14 6.44
N ALA A 165 -19.70 7.03 6.45
CA ALA A 165 -20.35 5.73 6.69
C ALA A 165 -19.99 4.72 5.60
N VAL A 166 -19.92 5.14 4.34
CA VAL A 166 -19.49 4.29 3.22
C VAL A 166 -18.04 3.88 3.37
N ALA A 167 -17.12 4.80 3.68
CA ALA A 167 -15.69 4.50 3.88
C ALA A 167 -15.46 3.49 5.02
N LEU A 168 -16.11 3.70 6.17
CA LEU A 168 -16.06 2.78 7.31
C LEU A 168 -16.61 1.41 6.93
N SER A 169 -17.79 1.35 6.30
CA SER A 169 -18.44 0.10 5.89
C SER A 169 -17.61 -0.68 4.88
N TYR A 170 -16.98 0.01 3.92
CA TYR A 170 -16.04 -0.58 2.98
C TYR A 170 -14.82 -1.17 3.70
N ALA A 171 -14.20 -0.43 4.62
CA ALA A 171 -13.06 -0.89 5.42
C ALA A 171 -13.43 -2.13 6.26
N LYS A 172 -14.62 -2.15 6.88
CA LYS A 172 -15.14 -3.31 7.61
C LYS A 172 -15.29 -4.52 6.69
N ALA A 173 -15.87 -4.35 5.49
CA ALA A 173 -16.02 -5.42 4.51
C ALA A 173 -14.68 -6.04 4.08
N MET A 174 -13.59 -5.29 4.15
CA MET A 174 -12.23 -5.79 3.93
C MET A 174 -11.58 -6.42 5.16
N GLY A 175 -12.24 -6.43 6.31
CA GLY A 175 -11.73 -6.97 7.58
C GLY A 175 -11.01 -5.94 8.47
N GLY A 176 -11.03 -4.66 8.09
CA GLY A 176 -10.35 -3.60 8.84
C GLY A 176 -10.88 -3.37 10.25
N GLY A 177 -12.19 -3.50 10.46
CA GLY A 177 -12.81 -3.31 11.76
C GLY A 177 -12.36 -4.32 12.83
N ARG A 178 -11.78 -5.44 12.43
CA ARG A 178 -11.20 -6.45 13.35
C ARG A 178 -9.92 -5.96 14.02
N MET A 179 -9.16 -5.12 13.35
CA MET A 179 -7.89 -4.53 13.85
C MET A 179 -8.07 -3.09 14.31
N GLY A 180 -8.86 -2.31 13.57
CA GLY A 180 -9.15 -0.91 13.79
C GLY A 180 -9.06 -0.10 12.49
N VAL A 181 -10.03 0.78 12.32
CA VAL A 181 -10.10 1.75 11.22
C VAL A 181 -9.87 3.14 11.80
N LEU A 182 -8.82 3.81 11.38
CA LEU A 182 -8.43 5.12 11.88
C LEU A 182 -8.85 6.19 10.89
N GLU A 183 -9.42 7.29 11.39
CA GLU A 183 -9.79 8.43 10.57
C GLU A 183 -8.64 9.45 10.52
N THR A 184 -8.27 9.87 9.32
CA THR A 184 -7.17 10.81 9.04
C THR A 184 -7.56 11.76 7.89
N SER A 185 -6.60 12.35 7.22
CA SER A 185 -6.79 13.16 6.01
C SER A 185 -6.03 12.55 4.82
N PHE A 186 -6.44 12.89 3.59
CA PHE A 186 -5.69 12.50 2.38
C PHE A 186 -4.25 12.97 2.42
N LYS A 187 -4.00 14.15 2.97
CA LYS A 187 -2.65 14.70 3.15
C LYS A 187 -1.82 13.86 4.10
N GLU A 188 -2.33 13.60 5.31
CA GLU A 188 -1.58 12.85 6.33
C GLU A 188 -1.30 11.43 5.89
N GLU A 189 -2.30 10.75 5.30
CA GLU A 189 -2.10 9.41 4.74
C GLU A 189 -1.03 9.42 3.66
N CYS A 190 -1.15 10.29 2.65
CA CYS A 190 -0.21 10.36 1.53
C CYS A 190 1.21 10.68 1.98
N GLU A 191 1.40 11.71 2.80
CA GLU A 191 2.73 12.12 3.24
C GLU A 191 3.40 11.08 4.13
N SER A 192 2.64 10.47 5.06
CA SER A 192 3.19 9.46 5.98
C SER A 192 3.46 8.11 5.29
N ASP A 193 2.62 7.71 4.36
CA ASP A 193 2.80 6.48 3.58
C ASP A 193 4.04 6.57 2.68
N LEU A 194 4.14 7.61 1.86
CA LEU A 194 5.32 7.88 1.03
C LEU A 194 6.60 8.02 1.86
N PHE A 195 6.52 8.63 3.05
CA PHE A 195 7.66 8.72 3.94
C PHE A 195 8.05 7.33 4.47
N GLY A 196 7.08 6.56 4.95
CA GLY A 196 7.30 5.20 5.45
C GLY A 196 7.97 4.30 4.42
N GLU A 197 7.46 4.31 3.19
CA GLU A 197 8.02 3.53 2.08
C GLU A 197 9.45 3.96 1.73
N GLN A 198 9.69 5.25 1.58
CA GLN A 198 11.01 5.75 1.14
C GLN A 198 12.06 5.69 2.24
N ALA A 199 11.72 6.12 3.46
CA ALA A 199 12.69 6.31 4.52
C ALA A 199 12.94 5.07 5.38
N VAL A 200 11.95 4.16 5.47
CA VAL A 200 11.99 3.04 6.42
C VAL A 200 11.78 1.71 5.73
N LEU A 201 10.59 1.47 5.14
CA LEU A 201 10.13 0.12 4.77
C LEU A 201 10.79 -0.43 3.51
N CYS A 202 10.80 0.34 2.42
CA CYS A 202 11.39 -0.08 1.15
C CYS A 202 12.80 0.49 0.98
N GLY A 203 12.92 1.81 0.83
CA GLY A 203 14.22 2.43 0.56
C GLY A 203 15.20 2.33 1.72
N GLY A 204 14.76 2.62 2.95
CA GLY A 204 15.63 2.59 4.14
C GLY A 204 16.13 1.20 4.47
N LEU A 205 15.23 0.22 4.56
CA LEU A 205 15.56 -1.16 4.89
C LEU A 205 16.46 -1.79 3.82
N GLU A 206 16.12 -1.63 2.54
CA GLU A 206 16.96 -2.13 1.44
C GLU A 206 18.36 -1.54 1.50
N ALA A 207 18.50 -0.23 1.72
CA ALA A 207 19.80 0.43 1.79
C ALA A 207 20.66 -0.13 2.94
N ILE A 208 20.08 -0.33 4.14
CA ILE A 208 20.79 -0.87 5.31
C ILE A 208 21.24 -2.31 5.03
N VAL A 209 20.34 -3.15 4.52
CA VAL A 209 20.62 -4.56 4.20
C VAL A 209 21.75 -4.68 3.18
N ARG A 210 21.68 -3.92 2.09
CA ARG A 210 22.70 -3.93 1.02
C ARG A 210 24.05 -3.45 1.53
N MET A 211 24.07 -2.32 2.25
CA MET A 211 25.32 -1.80 2.81
C MET A 211 25.96 -2.75 3.81
N GLY A 212 25.18 -3.41 4.65
CA GLY A 212 25.67 -4.42 5.59
C GLY A 212 26.30 -5.60 4.86
N PHE A 213 25.57 -6.19 3.90
CA PHE A 213 26.03 -7.27 3.06
C PHE A 213 27.35 -6.91 2.34
N GLU A 214 27.38 -5.79 1.62
CA GLU A 214 28.57 -5.34 0.88
C GLU A 214 29.77 -5.06 1.79
N THR A 215 29.52 -4.58 3.01
CA THR A 215 30.59 -4.32 3.98
C THR A 215 31.27 -5.62 4.42
N LEU A 216 30.50 -6.68 4.70
CA LEU A 216 31.03 -7.98 5.05
C LEU A 216 31.80 -8.61 3.87
N ILE A 217 31.25 -8.52 2.65
CA ILE A 217 31.93 -9.02 1.44
C ILE A 217 33.30 -8.33 1.23
N LYS A 218 33.33 -6.99 1.33
CA LYS A 218 34.59 -6.23 1.20
C LYS A 218 35.61 -6.57 2.29
N ALA A 219 35.16 -7.00 3.46
CA ALA A 219 36.01 -7.45 4.55
C ALA A 219 36.45 -8.91 4.40
N GLY A 220 36.04 -9.63 3.33
CA GLY A 220 36.46 -10.99 3.03
C GLY A 220 35.62 -12.10 3.65
N TYR A 221 34.44 -11.79 4.18
CA TYR A 221 33.51 -12.81 4.69
C TYR A 221 32.82 -13.56 3.54
N PRO A 222 32.48 -14.86 3.72
CA PRO A 222 31.72 -15.65 2.76
C PRO A 222 30.36 -15.01 2.45
N GLU A 223 29.92 -15.13 1.21
CA GLU A 223 28.67 -14.52 0.73
C GLU A 223 27.44 -15.07 1.46
N GLU A 224 27.45 -16.36 1.78
CA GLU A 224 26.38 -17.03 2.53
C GLU A 224 26.23 -16.45 3.95
N LEU A 225 27.35 -16.26 4.66
CA LEU A 225 27.32 -15.66 6.00
C LEU A 225 26.82 -14.22 5.95
N ALA A 226 27.33 -13.42 5.01
CA ALA A 226 26.88 -12.04 4.83
C ALA A 226 25.35 -11.97 4.52
N TYR A 227 24.84 -12.95 3.76
CA TYR A 227 23.41 -13.03 3.45
C TYR A 227 22.57 -13.42 4.67
N PHE A 228 22.98 -14.41 5.45
CA PHE A 228 22.26 -14.79 6.66
C PHE A 228 22.18 -13.64 7.66
N GLU A 229 23.30 -13.00 7.97
CA GLU A 229 23.38 -11.94 8.96
C GLU A 229 22.67 -10.65 8.54
N CYS A 230 22.74 -10.28 7.26
CA CYS A 230 22.23 -8.97 6.81
C CYS A 230 20.87 -9.05 6.11
N VAL A 231 20.43 -10.23 5.66
CA VAL A 231 19.18 -10.37 4.88
C VAL A 231 18.19 -11.31 5.54
N HIS A 232 18.60 -12.56 5.77
CA HIS A 232 17.70 -13.60 6.25
C HIS A 232 17.12 -13.29 7.64
N GLU A 233 17.95 -12.86 8.57
CA GLU A 233 17.54 -12.60 9.95
C GLU A 233 16.69 -11.34 10.11
N VAL A 234 16.68 -10.44 9.12
CA VAL A 234 15.85 -9.22 9.15
C VAL A 234 14.37 -9.55 9.41
N LYS A 235 13.85 -10.62 8.79
CA LYS A 235 12.45 -11.02 9.03
C LYS A 235 12.21 -11.37 10.49
N LEU A 236 13.12 -12.11 11.12
CA LEU A 236 12.97 -12.56 12.51
C LEU A 236 12.98 -11.38 13.49
N VAL A 237 13.86 -10.41 13.23
CA VAL A 237 13.94 -9.16 14.01
C VAL A 237 12.72 -8.29 13.76
N ALA A 238 12.23 -8.18 12.50
CA ALA A 238 11.03 -7.45 12.15
C ALA A 238 9.79 -8.04 12.84
N ASP A 239 9.66 -9.36 12.92
CA ASP A 239 8.59 -10.05 13.65
C ASP A 239 8.62 -9.69 15.14
N LEU A 240 9.79 -9.66 15.78
CA LEU A 240 9.93 -9.24 17.17
C LEU A 240 9.50 -7.79 17.38
N LEU A 241 9.92 -6.88 16.50
CA LEU A 241 9.48 -5.48 16.54
C LEU A 241 7.97 -5.35 16.37
N HIS A 242 7.38 -6.10 15.44
CA HIS A 242 5.95 -6.07 15.15
C HIS A 242 5.11 -6.53 16.32
N TYR A 243 5.45 -7.69 16.90
CA TYR A 243 4.62 -8.30 17.95
C TYR A 243 4.94 -7.81 19.37
N LYS A 244 6.16 -7.32 19.61
CA LYS A 244 6.64 -7.03 20.98
C LYS A 244 7.16 -5.59 21.16
N GLY A 245 7.24 -4.81 20.09
CA GLY A 245 7.79 -3.47 20.11
C GLY A 245 9.31 -3.43 20.36
N VAL A 246 9.87 -2.24 20.45
CA VAL A 246 11.33 -2.02 20.65
C VAL A 246 11.82 -2.57 21.98
N GLU A 247 11.06 -2.40 23.05
CA GLU A 247 11.40 -2.93 24.38
C GLU A 247 11.39 -4.46 24.37
N GLY A 248 10.35 -5.05 23.77
CA GLY A 248 10.24 -6.50 23.66
C GLY A 248 11.32 -7.11 22.81
N LEU A 249 11.72 -6.49 21.70
CA LEU A 249 12.88 -6.92 20.92
C LEU A 249 14.13 -7.04 21.82
N ARG A 250 14.46 -5.99 22.58
CA ARG A 250 15.62 -5.97 23.45
C ARG A 250 15.62 -7.07 24.50
N LYS A 251 14.46 -7.39 25.07
CA LYS A 251 14.31 -8.49 26.04
C LYS A 251 14.49 -9.89 25.44
N HIS A 252 14.49 -10.03 24.11
CA HIS A 252 14.58 -11.32 23.42
C HIS A 252 15.87 -11.52 22.63
N ILE A 253 16.82 -10.58 22.72
CA ILE A 253 18.17 -10.72 22.15
C ILE A 253 19.21 -10.85 23.27
N SER A 254 20.43 -11.26 22.93
CA SER A 254 21.53 -11.40 23.89
C SER A 254 22.03 -10.04 24.38
N ASN A 255 22.62 -10.01 25.56
CA ASN A 255 23.26 -8.79 26.09
C ASN A 255 24.34 -8.25 25.13
N THR A 256 25.05 -9.12 24.43
CA THR A 256 26.03 -8.73 23.40
C THR A 256 25.39 -7.99 22.25
N ALA A 257 24.27 -8.52 21.74
CA ALA A 257 23.50 -7.87 20.65
C ALA A 257 22.90 -6.55 21.11
N GLU A 258 22.31 -6.50 22.31
CA GLU A 258 21.75 -5.27 22.87
C GLU A 258 22.80 -4.18 23.06
N PHE A 259 23.96 -4.53 23.66
CA PHE A 259 25.07 -3.60 23.85
C PHE A 259 25.60 -3.07 22.51
N GLY A 260 25.78 -3.96 21.52
CA GLY A 260 26.18 -3.59 20.16
C GLY A 260 25.18 -2.63 19.50
N ALA A 261 23.88 -2.91 19.62
CA ALA A 261 22.83 -2.06 19.08
C ALA A 261 22.82 -0.66 19.72
N ILE A 262 23.05 -0.56 21.03
CA ILE A 262 23.16 0.74 21.72
C ILE A 262 24.35 1.55 21.17
N LYS A 263 25.51 0.90 21.00
CA LYS A 263 26.71 1.54 20.47
C LYS A 263 26.57 1.99 19.01
N ALA A 264 25.91 1.18 18.17
CA ALA A 264 25.74 1.49 16.75
C ALA A 264 24.64 2.54 16.49
N ARG A 265 23.61 2.62 17.36
CA ARG A 265 22.42 3.47 17.14
C ARG A 265 22.77 4.94 17.04
N GLU A 266 23.64 5.48 17.90
CA GLU A 266 23.92 6.90 17.96
C GLU A 266 24.60 7.43 16.67
N PRO A 267 25.75 6.87 16.22
CA PRO A 267 26.38 7.35 15.00
C PRO A 267 25.52 7.14 13.75
N MET A 268 24.80 6.01 13.65
CA MET A 268 23.90 5.74 12.52
C MET A 268 22.65 6.65 12.57
N GLY A 269 22.05 6.83 13.75
CA GLY A 269 20.83 7.61 13.92
C GLY A 269 21.00 9.07 13.51
N ASN A 270 22.07 9.73 13.94
CA ASN A 270 22.37 11.11 13.56
C ASN A 270 22.52 11.34 12.05
N LEU A 271 23.06 10.35 11.34
CA LEU A 271 23.19 10.42 9.88
C LEU A 271 21.83 10.20 9.19
N LEU A 272 21.08 9.20 9.63
CA LEU A 272 19.80 8.81 9.04
C LEU A 272 18.73 9.89 9.30
N GLU A 273 18.65 10.47 10.48
CA GLU A 273 17.67 11.51 10.82
C GLU A 273 17.69 12.67 9.84
N LYS A 274 18.86 13.20 9.54
CA LYS A 274 19.02 14.31 8.58
C LYS A 274 18.57 13.92 7.15
N ARG A 275 18.77 12.66 6.78
CA ARG A 275 18.32 12.15 5.47
C ARG A 275 16.81 11.97 5.43
N MET A 276 16.23 11.41 6.49
CA MET A 276 14.78 11.23 6.63
C MET A 276 14.04 12.58 6.60
N GLN A 277 14.53 13.59 7.30
CA GLN A 277 13.98 14.97 7.25
C GLN A 277 13.99 15.54 5.83
N LYS A 278 15.05 15.28 5.04
CA LYS A 278 15.12 15.73 3.64
C LYS A 278 14.14 14.99 2.74
N ILE A 279 13.93 13.69 2.98
CA ILE A 279 12.94 12.88 2.25
C ILE A 279 11.54 13.44 2.54
N LEU A 280 11.19 13.61 3.82
CA LEU A 280 9.89 14.14 4.22
C LEU A 280 9.63 15.52 3.58
N LYS A 281 10.61 16.41 3.62
CA LYS A 281 10.49 17.74 3.01
C LYS A 281 10.22 17.69 1.50
N LYS A 282 10.84 16.75 0.76
CA LYS A 282 10.60 16.56 -0.68
C LYS A 282 9.20 16.01 -0.97
N ILE A 283 8.66 15.21 -0.08
CA ILE A 283 7.28 14.73 -0.18
C ILE A 283 6.32 15.91 0.04
N GLN A 284 6.47 16.62 1.17
CA GLN A 284 5.59 17.71 1.58
C GLN A 284 5.54 18.88 0.59
N ASN A 285 6.64 19.18 -0.07
CA ASN A 285 6.71 20.28 -1.06
C ASN A 285 6.37 19.84 -2.50
N GLY A 286 5.95 18.60 -2.71
CA GLY A 286 5.59 18.05 -4.03
C GLY A 286 6.75 17.72 -4.96
N SER A 287 8.01 17.92 -4.55
CA SER A 287 9.17 17.61 -5.40
C SER A 287 9.21 16.13 -5.78
N PHE A 288 8.91 15.24 -4.83
CA PHE A 288 8.85 13.80 -5.11
C PHE A 288 7.76 13.46 -6.14
N ALA A 289 6.56 13.99 -5.97
CA ALA A 289 5.45 13.74 -6.89
C ALA A 289 5.79 14.24 -8.32
N LYS A 290 6.38 15.43 -8.43
CA LYS A 290 6.86 15.95 -9.72
C LYS A 290 7.89 15.03 -10.36
N ASP A 291 8.89 14.57 -9.60
CA ASP A 291 9.96 13.70 -10.12
C ASP A 291 9.37 12.35 -10.57
N PHE A 292 8.43 11.77 -9.83
CA PHE A 292 7.77 10.52 -10.16
C PHE A 292 6.91 10.62 -11.44
N LEU A 293 6.11 11.68 -11.57
CA LEU A 293 5.29 11.90 -12.76
C LEU A 293 6.15 12.17 -14.01
N LEU A 294 7.28 12.86 -13.85
CA LEU A 294 8.26 13.03 -14.93
C LEU A 294 8.87 11.69 -15.33
N GLU A 295 9.25 10.86 -14.38
CA GLU A 295 9.78 9.51 -14.61
C GLU A 295 8.81 8.67 -15.44
N LYS A 296 7.50 8.71 -15.10
CA LYS A 296 6.42 8.06 -15.89
C LYS A 296 6.37 8.60 -17.32
N SER A 297 6.42 9.92 -17.49
CA SER A 297 6.32 10.54 -18.82
C SER A 297 7.47 10.17 -19.77
N LEU A 298 8.61 9.76 -19.22
CA LEU A 298 9.81 9.30 -19.91
C LEU A 298 9.91 7.77 -20.01
N ASN A 299 8.84 7.02 -19.74
CA ASN A 299 8.80 5.55 -19.72
C ASN A 299 9.77 4.91 -18.71
N TYR A 300 9.88 5.51 -17.53
CA TYR A 300 10.59 4.97 -16.36
C TYR A 300 12.08 4.66 -16.57
N PRO A 301 12.90 5.57 -17.12
CA PRO A 301 14.30 5.30 -17.44
C PRO A 301 15.10 4.88 -16.21
N ARG A 302 14.93 5.57 -15.08
CA ARG A 302 15.64 5.28 -13.84
C ARG A 302 15.17 3.96 -13.23
N LEU A 303 13.87 3.74 -13.10
CA LEU A 303 13.32 2.50 -12.56
C LEU A 303 13.77 1.29 -13.39
N ASN A 304 13.77 1.39 -14.72
CA ASN A 304 14.19 0.29 -15.58
C ASN A 304 15.68 0.02 -15.46
N THR A 305 16.51 1.05 -15.33
CA THR A 305 17.97 0.91 -15.12
C THR A 305 18.26 0.22 -13.77
N GLU A 306 17.64 0.67 -12.69
CA GLU A 306 17.80 0.07 -11.35
C GLU A 306 17.31 -1.39 -11.31
N ARG A 307 16.14 -1.68 -11.90
CA ARG A 307 15.62 -3.04 -11.97
C ARG A 307 16.55 -4.00 -12.72
N LYS A 308 17.25 -3.51 -13.74
CA LYS A 308 18.25 -4.30 -14.47
C LYS A 308 19.49 -4.52 -13.61
N ALA A 309 20.03 -3.45 -13.03
CA ALA A 309 21.25 -3.49 -12.22
C ALA A 309 21.09 -4.41 -10.98
N LEU A 310 19.92 -4.39 -10.33
CA LEU A 310 19.64 -5.24 -9.16
C LEU A 310 19.83 -6.73 -9.45
N LYS A 311 19.42 -7.22 -10.59
CA LYS A 311 19.53 -8.64 -10.96
C LYS A 311 20.98 -9.13 -11.05
N GLU A 312 21.91 -8.22 -11.30
CA GLU A 312 23.34 -8.52 -11.47
C GLU A 312 24.12 -8.42 -10.14
N THR A 313 23.47 -8.07 -9.04
CA THR A 313 24.14 -7.91 -7.74
C THR A 313 24.41 -9.26 -7.08
N LYS A 314 25.52 -9.34 -6.36
CA LYS A 314 25.89 -10.55 -5.59
C LYS A 314 24.84 -10.96 -4.57
N ILE A 315 24.22 -9.99 -3.91
CA ILE A 315 23.16 -10.23 -2.92
C ILE A 315 21.94 -10.92 -3.55
N GLU A 316 21.57 -10.61 -4.80
CA GLU A 316 20.49 -11.29 -5.49
C GLU A 316 20.91 -12.68 -5.98
N GLN A 317 22.11 -12.83 -6.51
CA GLN A 317 22.64 -14.11 -6.98
C GLN A 317 22.72 -15.15 -5.86
N ILE A 318 23.34 -14.82 -4.73
CA ILE A 318 23.39 -15.72 -3.59
C ILE A 318 22.01 -15.90 -2.94
N GLY A 319 21.21 -14.84 -2.93
CA GLY A 319 19.85 -14.87 -2.42
C GLY A 319 18.93 -15.81 -3.19
N GLU A 320 19.06 -15.92 -4.51
CA GLU A 320 18.30 -16.88 -5.32
C GLU A 320 18.57 -18.33 -4.88
N ILE A 321 19.84 -18.67 -4.66
CA ILE A 321 20.26 -19.99 -4.18
C ILE A 321 19.67 -20.26 -2.80
N LEU A 322 19.85 -19.33 -1.86
CA LEU A 322 19.47 -19.53 -0.46
C LEU A 322 17.95 -19.42 -0.22
N ARG A 323 17.19 -18.75 -1.10
CA ARG A 323 15.73 -18.71 -1.04
C ARG A 323 15.06 -19.92 -1.71
N ALA A 324 15.77 -20.71 -2.52
CA ALA A 324 15.19 -21.86 -3.22
C ALA A 324 14.41 -22.83 -2.29
N PRO A 325 14.91 -23.21 -1.10
CA PRO A 325 14.18 -24.08 -0.19
C PRO A 325 12.85 -23.52 0.32
N PHE A 326 12.68 -22.18 0.36
CA PHE A 326 11.43 -21.55 0.80
C PHE A 326 10.38 -21.51 -0.30
N ASN A 327 10.79 -21.51 -1.57
CA ASN A 327 9.89 -21.44 -2.73
C ASN A 327 9.20 -22.77 -3.05
N HIS A 328 9.72 -23.89 -2.54
CA HIS A 328 9.12 -25.23 -2.69
C HIS A 328 7.95 -25.50 -1.71
N LYS A 329 7.60 -24.54 -0.82
CA LYS A 329 6.54 -24.69 0.18
C LYS A 329 5.26 -23.86 -0.15
N LYS A 330 5.12 -23.37 -1.38
CA LYS A 330 3.91 -22.66 -1.83
C LYS A 330 3.05 -23.51 -2.74
#